data_2d39cecfaef42c34353c1309bead0a66
#
_entry.id   2d39cecfaef42c34353c1309bead0a66
#
_cell.length_a   1.000
_cell.length_b   1.000
_cell.length_c   1.000
_cell.angle_alpha   90.00
_cell.angle_beta   90.00
_cell.angle_gamma   90.00
#
_symmetry.space_group_name_H-M   'P 1'
#
loop_
_entity.id
_entity.type
_entity.pdbx_description
1 polymer ?
#
loop_
_entity_poly.entity_id
_entity_poly.type
_entity_poly.pdbx_seq_one_letter_code
_entity_poly.pdbx_strand_id
1 'polypeptide(L)'
;MIKNYADIIPEVTELAKLCKNNTISPDLYTKYDVKRGLRDLNGKGVLTGLTEISEIISSKVENGVEVPCEGILTYRGINVKDLVKGFIQEDRFGFEETAYLLLFGSLPNSTQLDSFRNILGEYRQLPPGFVKNI
;
A
#
# COMPACT_ATOMS: atom_id res chain seq x y z
N MET A 1 -14.88 17.27 -26.76
CA MET A 1 -13.61 16.58 -27.03
C MET A 1 -13.67 15.27 -26.26
N ILE A 2 -13.55 14.13 -26.93
CA ILE A 2 -13.57 12.83 -26.24
C ILE A 2 -12.23 12.72 -25.52
N LYS A 3 -12.26 12.65 -24.18
CA LYS A 3 -11.05 12.47 -23.36
C LYS A 3 -10.44 11.10 -23.70
N ASN A 4 -9.21 11.08 -24.17
CA ASN A 4 -8.49 9.82 -24.38
C ASN A 4 -7.98 9.35 -23.01
N TYR A 5 -8.57 8.29 -22.49
CA TYR A 5 -8.20 7.74 -21.17
C TYR A 5 -6.79 7.14 -21.11
N ALA A 6 -6.14 7.01 -22.26
CA ALA A 6 -4.72 6.61 -22.35
C ALA A 6 -3.75 7.81 -22.23
N ASP A 7 -4.24 9.04 -22.29
CA ASP A 7 -3.40 10.22 -22.18
C ASP A 7 -2.98 10.43 -20.72
N ILE A 8 -1.67 10.40 -20.50
CA ILE A 8 -1.07 10.67 -19.19
C ILE A 8 -0.95 12.18 -19.03
N ILE A 9 -1.70 12.74 -18.08
CA ILE A 9 -1.61 14.17 -17.75
C ILE A 9 -0.33 14.46 -16.95
N PRO A 10 0.20 15.71 -16.99
CA PRO A 10 1.42 16.09 -16.28
C PRO A 10 1.39 15.77 -14.79
N GLU A 11 0.24 15.94 -14.13
CA GLU A 11 0.05 15.66 -12.71
C GLU A 11 0.28 14.17 -12.37
N VAL A 12 -0.15 13.26 -13.24
CA VAL A 12 0.10 11.81 -13.08
C VAL A 12 1.59 11.52 -13.24
N THR A 13 2.27 12.22 -14.15
CA THR A 13 3.72 12.09 -14.34
C THR A 13 4.48 12.55 -13.09
N GLU A 14 4.07 13.65 -12.46
CA GLU A 14 4.68 14.11 -11.20
C GLU A 14 4.44 13.14 -10.05
N LEU A 15 3.22 12.59 -9.92
CA LEU A 15 2.92 11.55 -8.94
C LEU A 15 3.75 10.28 -9.15
N ALA A 16 3.97 9.88 -10.40
CA ALA A 16 4.80 8.72 -10.73
C ALA A 16 6.26 8.87 -10.26
N LYS A 17 6.80 10.10 -10.22
CA LYS A 17 8.14 10.36 -9.66
C LYS A 17 8.22 10.12 -8.15
N LEU A 18 7.09 10.22 -7.44
CA LEU A 18 7.00 9.92 -6.02
C LEU A 18 6.98 8.41 -5.75
N CYS A 19 6.55 7.60 -6.72
CA CYS A 19 6.65 6.14 -6.69
C CYS A 19 8.12 5.72 -6.82
N LYS A 20 8.95 6.15 -5.86
CA LYS A 20 10.37 5.82 -5.86
C LYS A 20 10.56 4.32 -5.81
N ASN A 21 11.62 3.87 -6.48
CA ASN A 21 12.08 2.50 -6.58
C ASN A 21 11.79 1.69 -5.32
N ASN A 22 10.75 0.86 -5.37
CA ASN A 22 10.50 -0.19 -4.39
C ASN A 22 11.46 -1.38 -4.68
N THR A 23 12.71 -1.08 -5.00
CA THR A 23 13.71 -2.10 -5.31
C THR A 23 14.27 -2.61 -4.00
N ILE A 24 13.92 -3.86 -3.68
CA ILE A 24 14.44 -4.55 -2.50
C ILE A 24 15.83 -5.08 -2.84
N SER A 25 16.84 -4.74 -2.01
CA SER A 25 18.20 -5.25 -2.21
C SER A 25 18.22 -6.77 -2.17
N PRO A 26 18.87 -7.46 -3.14
CA PRO A 26 19.01 -8.92 -3.14
C PRO A 26 19.60 -9.49 -1.84
N ASP A 27 20.48 -8.76 -1.16
CA ASP A 27 21.10 -9.19 0.09
C ASP A 27 20.08 -9.42 1.21
N LEU A 28 18.95 -8.70 1.18
CA LEU A 28 17.88 -8.86 2.17
C LEU A 28 17.21 -10.24 2.08
N TYR A 29 17.15 -10.82 0.89
CA TYR A 29 16.60 -12.18 0.72
C TYR A 29 17.45 -13.23 1.44
N THR A 30 18.77 -13.06 1.44
CA THR A 30 19.68 -13.91 2.21
C THR A 30 19.62 -13.60 3.69
N LYS A 31 19.63 -12.30 4.06
CA LYS A 31 19.60 -11.84 5.45
C LYS A 31 18.37 -12.34 6.21
N TYR A 32 17.21 -12.33 5.55
CA TYR A 32 15.93 -12.75 6.12
C TYR A 32 15.57 -14.21 5.80
N ASP A 33 16.49 -14.97 5.21
CA ASP A 33 16.29 -16.39 4.87
C ASP A 33 14.98 -16.65 4.10
N VAL A 34 14.74 -15.83 3.06
CA VAL A 34 13.54 -15.96 2.24
C VAL A 34 13.54 -17.27 1.48
N LYS A 35 12.50 -18.07 1.64
CA LYS A 35 12.38 -19.42 1.05
C LYS A 35 11.60 -19.42 -0.25
N ARG A 36 11.85 -20.44 -1.07
CA ARG A 36 11.02 -20.79 -2.22
C ARG A 36 9.98 -21.81 -1.78
N GLY A 37 8.74 -21.40 -1.65
CA GLY A 37 7.65 -22.27 -1.17
C GLY A 37 6.94 -21.66 0.02
N LEU A 38 5.83 -22.26 0.44
CA LEU A 38 4.94 -21.72 1.46
C LEU A 38 5.14 -22.35 2.83
N ARG A 39 5.83 -23.48 2.89
CA ARG A 39 6.02 -24.27 4.11
C ARG A 39 7.41 -24.85 4.19
N ASP A 40 7.94 -24.93 5.40
CA ASP A 40 9.15 -25.71 5.72
C ASP A 40 8.83 -27.20 5.87
N LEU A 41 9.85 -28.03 5.95
CA LEU A 41 9.71 -29.49 6.09
C LEU A 41 8.89 -29.91 7.32
N ASN A 42 8.91 -29.12 8.38
CA ASN A 42 8.11 -29.31 9.60
C ASN A 42 6.66 -28.82 9.48
N GLY A 43 6.23 -28.35 8.30
CA GLY A 43 4.89 -27.82 8.05
C GLY A 43 4.66 -26.37 8.50
N LYS A 44 5.63 -25.71 9.15
CA LYS A 44 5.55 -24.29 9.54
C LYS A 44 5.57 -23.40 8.31
N GLY A 45 4.79 -22.30 8.35
CA GLY A 45 4.86 -21.24 7.34
C GLY A 45 6.24 -20.60 7.32
N VAL A 46 6.69 -20.20 6.13
CA VAL A 46 7.99 -19.56 5.92
C VAL A 46 7.83 -18.21 5.25
N LEU A 47 8.85 -17.35 5.39
CA LEU A 47 8.93 -16.09 4.67
C LEU A 47 9.21 -16.36 3.18
N THR A 48 8.27 -16.00 2.30
CA THR A 48 8.34 -16.29 0.85
C THR A 48 8.64 -15.08 -0.01
N GLY A 49 8.63 -13.88 0.57
CA GLY A 49 8.91 -12.64 -0.12
C GLY A 49 9.09 -11.48 0.85
N LEU A 50 9.58 -10.37 0.33
CA LEU A 50 9.78 -9.13 1.07
C LEU A 50 8.92 -8.04 0.46
N THR A 51 8.45 -7.13 1.28
CA THR A 51 7.75 -5.91 0.88
C THR A 51 8.08 -4.77 1.84
N GLU A 52 8.18 -3.56 1.32
CA GLU A 52 8.30 -2.34 2.12
C GLU A 52 6.96 -1.63 2.33
N ILE A 53 5.87 -2.21 1.79
CA ILE A 53 4.55 -1.57 1.79
C ILE A 53 3.80 -1.84 3.08
N SER A 54 3.86 -3.09 3.58
CA SER A 54 3.11 -3.49 4.77
C SER A 54 3.88 -4.51 5.59
N GLU A 55 3.61 -4.52 6.89
CA GLU A 55 4.14 -5.50 7.83
C GLU A 55 2.99 -6.03 8.71
N ILE A 56 2.99 -7.34 8.92
CA ILE A 56 2.06 -8.01 9.84
C ILE A 56 2.89 -8.72 10.90
N ILE A 57 2.65 -8.36 12.17
CA ILE A 57 3.27 -9.01 13.32
C ILE A 57 2.18 -9.75 14.08
N SER A 58 2.33 -11.07 14.22
CA SER A 58 1.39 -11.94 14.94
C SER A 58 2.03 -12.68 16.11
N SER A 59 3.35 -12.60 16.20
CA SER A 59 4.14 -13.23 17.27
C SER A 59 5.34 -12.38 17.63
N LYS A 60 5.88 -12.59 18.82
CA LYS A 60 7.12 -11.97 19.32
C LYS A 60 8.00 -13.02 19.98
N VAL A 61 9.27 -12.74 20.12
CA VAL A 61 10.21 -13.62 20.84
C VAL A 61 10.33 -13.16 22.27
N GLU A 62 9.96 -14.02 23.24
CA GLU A 62 10.15 -13.82 24.67
C GLU A 62 11.04 -14.95 25.22
N ASN A 63 12.15 -14.59 25.83
CA ASN A 63 13.12 -15.56 26.39
C ASN A 63 13.59 -16.63 25.37
N GLY A 64 13.74 -16.26 24.12
CA GLY A 64 14.14 -17.17 23.05
C GLY A 64 13.03 -18.08 22.51
N VAL A 65 11.80 -17.93 22.97
CA VAL A 65 10.62 -18.68 22.52
C VAL A 65 9.68 -17.74 21.79
N GLU A 66 9.18 -18.18 20.64
CA GLU A 66 8.15 -17.46 19.87
C GLU A 66 6.80 -17.61 20.57
N VAL A 67 6.20 -16.48 20.96
CA VAL A 67 4.88 -16.42 21.61
C VAL A 67 3.91 -15.59 20.77
N PRO A 68 2.61 -15.94 20.70
CA PRO A 68 1.62 -15.12 20.03
C PRO A 68 1.51 -13.74 20.67
N CYS A 69 1.24 -12.72 19.87
CA CYS A 69 0.90 -11.38 20.37
C CYS A 69 -0.37 -10.86 19.67
N GLU A 70 -0.89 -9.74 20.16
CA GLU A 70 -1.95 -9.03 19.43
C GLU A 70 -1.45 -8.70 18.02
N GLY A 71 -2.26 -9.00 17.00
CA GLY A 71 -1.90 -8.72 15.61
C GLY A 71 -1.69 -7.23 15.37
N ILE A 72 -0.55 -6.90 14.78
CA ILE A 72 -0.20 -5.52 14.38
C ILE A 72 -0.09 -5.50 12.88
N LEU A 73 -0.83 -4.59 12.22
CA LEU A 73 -0.70 -4.32 10.81
C LEU A 73 -0.20 -2.88 10.64
N THR A 74 0.87 -2.71 9.89
CA THR A 74 1.36 -1.38 9.50
C THR A 74 1.34 -1.21 7.99
N TYR A 75 1.05 0.00 7.53
CA TYR A 75 1.21 0.44 6.15
C TYR A 75 2.31 1.50 6.09
N ARG A 76 3.38 1.23 5.35
CA ARG A 76 4.54 2.12 5.26
C ARG A 76 5.05 2.57 6.65
N GLY A 77 5.03 1.63 7.63
CA GLY A 77 5.45 1.86 9.00
C GLY A 77 4.41 2.53 9.92
N ILE A 78 3.24 2.92 9.41
CA ILE A 78 2.16 3.52 10.19
C ILE A 78 1.16 2.45 10.59
N ASN A 79 0.82 2.37 11.89
CA ASN A 79 -0.16 1.42 12.39
C ASN A 79 -1.54 1.71 11.79
N VAL A 80 -2.22 0.70 11.27
CA VAL A 80 -3.54 0.85 10.65
C VAL A 80 -4.59 1.41 11.62
N LYS A 81 -4.47 1.11 12.93
CA LYS A 81 -5.36 1.67 13.96
C LYS A 81 -5.22 3.19 14.07
N ASP A 82 -3.99 3.72 13.92
CA ASP A 82 -3.73 5.15 13.96
C ASP A 82 -4.24 5.85 12.70
N LEU A 83 -4.07 5.23 11.53
CA LEU A 83 -4.66 5.70 10.28
C LEU A 83 -6.19 5.83 10.40
N VAL A 84 -6.86 4.75 10.85
CA VAL A 84 -8.31 4.72 11.01
C VAL A 84 -8.77 5.77 12.02
N LYS A 85 -8.08 5.90 13.15
CA LYS A 85 -8.39 6.90 14.17
C LYS A 85 -8.27 8.32 13.62
N GLY A 86 -7.26 8.60 12.81
CA GLY A 86 -7.03 9.92 12.21
C GLY A 86 -8.21 10.37 11.37
N PHE A 87 -8.63 9.59 10.39
CA PHE A 87 -9.72 10.02 9.51
C PHE A 87 -11.12 9.91 10.16
N ILE A 88 -11.32 9.06 11.18
CA ILE A 88 -12.55 9.06 11.99
C ILE A 88 -12.66 10.35 12.83
N GLN A 89 -11.57 10.78 13.48
CA GLN A 89 -11.56 12.00 14.28
C GLN A 89 -11.83 13.25 13.46
N GLU A 90 -11.46 13.26 12.19
CA GLU A 90 -11.68 14.37 11.28
C GLU A 90 -12.96 14.23 10.42
N ASP A 91 -13.80 13.21 10.71
CA ASP A 91 -15.04 12.89 9.99
C ASP A 91 -14.88 12.87 8.47
N ARG A 92 -13.84 12.19 7.99
CA ARG A 92 -13.50 12.08 6.57
C ARG A 92 -13.29 10.64 6.11
N PHE A 93 -13.45 10.42 4.81
CA PHE A 93 -13.16 9.13 4.19
C PHE A 93 -11.66 8.92 4.07
N GLY A 94 -11.18 7.73 4.48
CA GLY A 94 -9.77 7.39 4.52
C GLY A 94 -9.23 6.66 3.28
N PHE A 95 -10.07 6.35 2.27
CA PHE A 95 -9.67 5.53 1.13
C PHE A 95 -8.53 6.16 0.32
N GLU A 96 -8.72 7.38 -0.15
CA GLU A 96 -7.73 8.05 -1.01
C GLU A 96 -6.43 8.36 -0.27
N GLU A 97 -6.51 8.70 1.02
CA GLU A 97 -5.34 8.91 1.86
C GLU A 97 -4.53 7.62 2.06
N THR A 98 -5.23 6.51 2.34
CA THR A 98 -4.57 5.21 2.48
C THR A 98 -3.97 4.76 1.15
N ALA A 99 -4.68 4.93 0.03
CA ALA A 99 -4.16 4.64 -1.30
C ALA A 99 -2.91 5.46 -1.61
N TYR A 100 -2.93 6.76 -1.28
CA TYR A 100 -1.78 7.64 -1.44
C TYR A 100 -0.57 7.14 -0.63
N LEU A 101 -0.78 6.81 0.65
CA LEU A 101 0.26 6.28 1.52
C LEU A 101 0.91 5.01 0.92
N LEU A 102 0.08 4.05 0.48
CA LEU A 102 0.58 2.79 -0.08
C LEU A 102 1.39 3.01 -1.37
N LEU A 103 0.93 3.90 -2.25
CA LEU A 103 1.57 4.18 -3.53
C LEU A 103 2.86 5.01 -3.37
N PHE A 104 2.82 6.05 -2.54
CA PHE A 104 3.87 7.08 -2.50
C PHE A 104 4.73 7.04 -1.24
N GLY A 105 4.40 6.19 -0.26
CA GLY A 105 5.23 5.91 0.92
C GLY A 105 5.12 6.93 2.05
N SER A 106 4.28 7.95 1.93
CA SER A 106 4.02 8.96 2.97
C SER A 106 2.57 9.42 2.94
N LEU A 107 2.08 9.93 4.06
CA LEU A 107 0.76 10.56 4.12
C LEU A 107 0.76 11.87 3.32
N PRO A 108 -0.31 12.15 2.57
CA PRO A 108 -0.47 13.42 1.87
C PRO A 108 -0.78 14.54 2.85
N ASN A 109 -0.33 15.76 2.53
CA ASN A 109 -0.95 16.95 3.11
C ASN A 109 -2.31 17.22 2.44
N SER A 110 -3.08 18.21 2.95
CA SER A 110 -4.42 18.52 2.44
C SER A 110 -4.43 18.82 0.93
N THR A 111 -3.51 19.64 0.47
CA THR A 111 -3.41 20.01 -0.95
C THR A 111 -3.10 18.80 -1.84
N GLN A 112 -2.19 17.93 -1.40
CA GLN A 112 -1.85 16.70 -2.12
C GLN A 112 -3.02 15.73 -2.17
N LEU A 113 -3.75 15.59 -1.06
CA LEU A 113 -4.92 14.73 -0.99
C LEU A 113 -6.03 15.21 -1.92
N ASP A 114 -6.31 16.52 -1.92
CA ASP A 114 -7.33 17.10 -2.80
C ASP A 114 -6.95 16.97 -4.27
N SER A 115 -5.69 17.22 -4.63
CA SER A 115 -5.19 16.99 -5.99
C SER A 115 -5.34 15.54 -6.41
N PHE A 116 -4.98 14.61 -5.54
CA PHE A 116 -5.09 13.16 -5.81
C PHE A 116 -6.55 12.73 -5.98
N ARG A 117 -7.46 13.21 -5.13
CA ARG A 117 -8.91 12.98 -5.26
C ARG A 117 -9.46 13.49 -6.58
N ASN A 118 -9.06 14.68 -7.00
CA ASN A 118 -9.49 15.27 -8.27
C ASN A 118 -9.03 14.41 -9.46
N ILE A 119 -7.77 13.99 -9.48
CA ILE A 119 -7.24 13.09 -10.51
C ILE A 119 -8.05 11.80 -10.56
N LEU A 120 -8.24 11.12 -9.43
CA LEU A 120 -9.04 9.90 -9.37
C LEU A 120 -10.48 10.13 -9.86
N GLY A 121 -11.09 11.25 -9.47
CA GLY A 121 -12.44 11.64 -9.90
C GLY A 121 -12.56 11.80 -11.42
N GLU A 122 -11.59 12.44 -12.04
CA GLU A 122 -11.55 12.62 -13.49
C GLU A 122 -11.42 11.30 -14.26
N TYR A 123 -10.65 10.35 -13.74
CA TYR A 123 -10.45 9.04 -14.37
C TYR A 123 -11.56 8.01 -14.06
N ARG A 124 -12.53 8.34 -13.19
CA ARG A 124 -13.71 7.47 -12.93
C ARG A 124 -14.76 7.48 -14.05
N GLN A 125 -14.69 8.40 -15.00
CA GLN A 125 -15.65 8.46 -16.08
C GLN A 125 -15.50 7.27 -17.03
N LEU A 126 -16.60 6.56 -17.24
CA LEU A 126 -16.62 5.44 -18.18
C LEU A 126 -16.64 5.93 -19.63
N PRO A 127 -15.98 5.24 -20.55
CA PRO A 127 -16.05 5.56 -21.97
C PRO A 127 -17.49 5.55 -22.49
N PRO A 128 -17.83 6.39 -23.50
CA PRO A 128 -19.14 6.35 -24.13
C PRO A 128 -19.48 4.94 -24.64
N GLY A 129 -20.68 4.47 -24.30
CA GLY A 129 -21.15 3.14 -24.72
C GLY A 129 -20.69 1.98 -23.84
N PHE A 130 -19.84 2.19 -22.83
CA PHE A 130 -19.37 1.12 -21.95
C PHE A 130 -20.52 0.33 -21.32
N VAL A 131 -21.54 1.02 -20.79
CA VAL A 131 -22.71 0.38 -20.14
C VAL A 131 -23.60 -0.39 -21.12
N LYS A 132 -23.54 -0.08 -22.44
CA LYS A 132 -24.32 -0.81 -23.44
C LYS A 132 -23.69 -2.13 -23.88
N ASN A 133 -22.43 -2.35 -23.52
CA ASN A 133 -21.64 -3.52 -23.92
C ASN A 133 -21.47 -4.54 -22.78
N ILE A 134 -22.15 -4.31 -21.65
CA ILE A 134 -22.26 -5.24 -20.53
C ILE A 134 -23.67 -5.82 -20.51
#